data_c266a6fa43dd83318761b9f453dfe9a3
#
_entry.id   c266a6fa43dd83318761b9f453dfe9a3
#
_cell.length_a   1.000
_cell.length_b   1.000
_cell.length_c   1.000
_cell.angle_alpha   90.00
_cell.angle_beta   90.00
_cell.angle_gamma   90.00
#
_symmetry.space_group_name_H-M   'P 1'
#
loop_
_entity.id
_entity.type
_entity.pdbx_description
1 polymer ?
#
loop_
_entity_poly.entity_id
_entity_poly.type
_entity_poly.pdbx_seq_one_letter_code
_entity_poly.pdbx_strand_id
1 'polypeptide(L)' 'MNFRLKELRRAKGISQLKLALDLQMNQNAISRYENLEREADYRTLIRLADYFDVSLDYLLGRDGRK' A
#
# COMPACT_ATOMS: atom_id res chain seq x y z
N MET A 1 -12.75 -1.61 -7.73
CA MET A 1 -11.85 -0.86 -6.84
C MET A 1 -10.43 -1.08 -7.31
N ASN A 2 -9.63 -0.04 -7.40
CA ASN A 2 -8.27 -0.11 -7.92
C ASN A 2 -7.27 0.21 -6.80
N PHE A 3 -6.85 -0.82 -6.08
CA PHE A 3 -5.91 -0.67 -4.98
C PHE A 3 -4.55 -0.19 -5.52
N ARG A 4 -4.09 0.95 -5.05
CA ARG A 4 -2.92 1.63 -5.65
C ARG A 4 -1.59 1.36 -4.95
N LEU A 5 -1.53 0.36 -4.09
CA LEU A 5 -0.31 0.09 -3.32
C LEU A 5 0.91 -0.13 -4.21
N LYS A 6 0.79 -1.00 -5.19
CA LYS A 6 1.89 -1.30 -6.11
C LYS A 6 2.31 -0.08 -6.92
N GLU A 7 1.32 0.67 -7.40
CA GLU A 7 1.56 1.88 -8.17
C GLU A 7 2.32 2.92 -7.34
N LEU A 8 1.87 3.15 -6.11
CA LEU A 8 2.51 4.11 -5.21
C LEU A 8 3.94 3.68 -4.85
N ARG A 9 4.12 2.39 -4.60
CA ARG A 9 5.43 1.86 -4.28
C ARG A 9 6.40 2.08 -5.44
N ARG A 10 5.96 1.77 -6.65
CA ARG A 10 6.79 1.93 -7.85
C ARG A 10 7.08 3.40 -8.13
N ALA A 11 6.11 4.27 -7.92
CA ALA A 11 6.31 5.70 -8.12
C ALA A 11 7.34 6.25 -7.15
N LYS A 12 7.44 5.67 -5.94
CA LYS A 12 8.44 6.05 -4.95
C LYS A 12 9.79 5.40 -5.23
N GLY A 13 9.84 4.45 -6.15
CA GLY A 13 11.09 3.79 -6.54
C GLY A 13 11.63 2.80 -5.52
N ILE A 14 10.77 2.19 -4.72
CA ILE A 14 11.21 1.26 -3.68
C ILE A 14 10.71 -0.15 -3.96
N SER A 15 11.45 -1.13 -3.41
CA SER A 15 11.08 -2.54 -3.53
C SER A 15 10.03 -2.92 -2.49
N GLN A 16 9.42 -4.09 -2.69
CA GLN A 16 8.53 -4.67 -1.69
C GLN A 16 9.26 -4.88 -0.36
N LEU A 17 10.51 -5.32 -0.43
CA LEU A 17 11.30 -5.55 0.78
C LEU A 17 11.54 -4.24 1.53
N LYS A 18 11.89 -3.17 0.82
CA LYS A 18 12.12 -1.87 1.44
C LYS A 18 10.86 -1.38 2.13
N LEU A 19 9.71 -1.49 1.46
CA LEU A 19 8.44 -1.09 2.04
C LEU A 19 8.13 -1.88 3.31
N ALA A 20 8.32 -3.20 3.24
CA ALA A 20 8.07 -4.07 4.38
C ALA A 20 8.98 -3.71 5.56
N LEU A 21 10.25 -3.46 5.30
CA LEU A 21 11.20 -3.09 6.36
C LEU A 21 10.82 -1.76 7.00
N ASP A 22 10.43 -0.78 6.20
CA ASP A 22 10.05 0.54 6.71
C ASP A 22 8.81 0.46 7.59
N LEU A 23 7.89 -0.43 7.26
CA LEU A 23 6.64 -0.59 8.01
C LEU A 23 6.71 -1.71 9.05
N GLN A 24 7.87 -2.36 9.16
CA GLN A 24 8.06 -3.49 10.07
C GLN A 24 7.04 -4.59 9.82
N MET A 25 6.87 -4.91 8.55
CA MET A 25 5.92 -5.92 8.09
C MET A 25 6.65 -7.03 7.34
N ASN A 26 5.93 -8.13 7.13
CA ASN A 26 6.44 -9.24 6.33
C ASN A 26 6.31 -8.90 4.85
N GLN A 27 7.37 -9.14 4.07
CA GLN A 27 7.34 -8.89 2.63
C GLN A 27 6.24 -9.70 1.94
N ASN A 28 5.98 -10.93 2.39
CA ASN A 28 4.93 -11.76 1.81
C ASN A 28 3.57 -11.11 1.95
N ALA A 29 3.33 -10.41 3.06
CA ALA A 29 2.08 -9.70 3.25
C ALA A 29 1.93 -8.58 2.22
N ILE A 30 3.00 -7.81 1.98
CA ILE A 30 2.98 -6.75 0.97
C ILE A 30 2.66 -7.34 -0.40
N SER A 31 3.34 -8.44 -0.75
CA SER A 31 3.12 -9.09 -2.04
C SER A 31 1.66 -9.53 -2.22
N ARG A 32 1.09 -10.12 -1.18
CA ARG A 32 -0.30 -10.59 -1.26
C ARG A 32 -1.29 -9.44 -1.37
N TYR A 33 -1.02 -8.33 -0.67
CA TYR A 33 -1.87 -7.15 -0.80
C TYR A 33 -1.80 -6.59 -2.22
N GLU A 34 -0.60 -6.51 -2.80
CA GLU A 34 -0.43 -5.98 -4.16
C GLU A 34 -1.10 -6.87 -5.20
N ASN A 35 -1.08 -8.18 -4.98
CA ASN A 35 -1.69 -9.13 -5.91
C ASN A 35 -3.16 -9.36 -5.64
N LEU A 36 -3.74 -8.66 -4.68
CA LEU A 36 -5.15 -8.77 -4.30
C LEU A 36 -5.51 -10.17 -3.81
N GLU A 37 -4.53 -10.88 -3.26
CA GLU A 37 -4.74 -12.22 -2.67
C GLU A 37 -5.18 -12.15 -1.23
N ARG A 38 -5.02 -10.98 -0.60
CA ARG A 38 -5.35 -10.77 0.79
C ARG A 38 -5.73 -9.32 0.99
N GLU A 39 -6.76 -9.09 1.78
CA GLU A 39 -7.16 -7.72 2.14
C GLU A 39 -6.39 -7.30 3.39
N ALA A 40 -5.89 -6.07 3.37
CA ALA A 40 -5.24 -5.49 4.54
C ALA A 40 -6.32 -4.99 5.50
N ASP A 41 -6.08 -5.13 6.80
CA ASP A 41 -6.99 -4.56 7.78
C ASP A 41 -6.88 -3.03 7.72
N TYR A 42 -7.87 -2.35 8.31
CA TYR A 42 -7.88 -0.90 8.15
C TYR A 42 -6.70 -0.22 8.85
N ARG A 43 -6.17 -0.78 9.92
CA ARG A 43 -4.98 -0.21 10.57
C ARG A 43 -3.79 -0.23 9.61
N THR A 44 -3.59 -1.35 8.92
CA THR A 44 -2.53 -1.46 7.92
C THR A 44 -2.77 -0.51 6.76
N LEU A 45 -4.02 -0.38 6.31
CA LEU A 45 -4.36 0.54 5.23
C LEU A 45 -4.03 1.99 5.61
N ILE A 46 -4.32 2.37 6.84
CA ILE A 46 -4.02 3.71 7.34
C ILE A 46 -2.50 3.93 7.35
N ARG A 47 -1.75 2.95 7.83
CA ARG A 47 -0.29 3.05 7.85
C ARG A 47 0.28 3.19 6.45
N LEU A 48 -0.26 2.45 5.49
CA LEU A 48 0.19 2.55 4.10
C LEU A 48 -0.13 3.91 3.51
N ALA A 49 -1.33 4.41 3.74
CA ALA A 49 -1.72 5.73 3.24
C ALA A 49 -0.84 6.81 3.84
N ASP A 50 -0.55 6.73 5.14
CA ASP A 50 0.33 7.68 5.82
C ASP A 50 1.75 7.61 5.26
N TYR A 51 2.25 6.40 5.02
CA TYR A 51 3.59 6.21 4.50
C TYR A 51 3.75 6.89 3.15
N PHE A 52 2.75 6.78 2.29
CA PHE A 52 2.79 7.37 0.96
C PHE A 52 2.22 8.79 0.91
N ASP A 53 1.77 9.30 2.05
CA ASP A 53 1.21 10.66 2.16
C ASP A 53 0.05 10.86 1.19
N VAL A 54 -0.87 9.92 1.17
CA VAL A 54 -2.08 9.99 0.37
C VAL A 54 -3.28 9.69 1.24
N SER A 55 -4.47 10.06 0.76
CA SER A 55 -5.70 9.72 1.48
C SER A 55 -5.96 8.23 1.38
N LEU A 56 -6.73 7.71 2.34
CA LEU A 56 -7.16 6.32 2.30
C LEU A 56 -7.99 6.05 1.05
N ASP A 57 -8.86 6.99 0.68
CA ASP A 57 -9.67 6.84 -0.53
C ASP A 57 -8.81 6.72 -1.78
N TYR A 58 -7.75 7.52 -1.87
CA TYR A 58 -6.84 7.43 -3.01
C TYR A 58 -6.15 6.07 -3.05
N LEU A 59 -5.65 5.60 -1.90
CA LEU A 59 -4.98 4.31 -1.81
C LEU A 59 -5.93 3.20 -2.26
N LEU A 60 -7.19 3.25 -1.85
CA LEU A 60 -8.18 2.23 -2.19
C LEU A 60 -8.72 2.38 -3.61
N GLY A 61 -8.35 3.43 -4.32
CA GLY A 61 -8.83 3.65 -5.68
C GLY A 61 -10.25 4.12 -5.75
N ARG A 62 -10.75 4.75 -4.69
CA ARG A 62 -12.15 5.19 -4.64
C ARG A 62 -12.39 6.56 -5.24
N ASP A 63 -11.40 7.44 -5.19
CA ASP A 63 -11.47 8.72 -5.87
C ASP A 63 -10.09 9.07 -6.41
N GLY A 64 -10.03 10.09 -7.25
CA GLY A 64 -8.80 10.46 -7.93
C GLY A 64 -7.91 11.43 -7.19
N ARG A 65 -8.26 11.83 -5.97
CA ARG A 65 -7.49 12.82 -5.23
C ARG A 65 -6.53 12.15 -4.24
N LYS A 66 -5.35 12.68 -4.19
CA LYS A 66 -4.33 12.18 -3.28
C LYS A 66 -4.55 12.68 -1.82
#